data_fb891d6172613adfc4e0a547c04d3559
#
_entry.id   fb891d6172613adfc4e0a547c04d3559
#
_cell.length_a   1.000
_cell.length_b   1.000
_cell.length_c   1.000
_cell.angle_alpha   90.00
_cell.angle_beta   90.00
_cell.angle_gamma   90.00
#
_symmetry.space_group_name_H-M   'P 1'
#
loop_
_entity.id
_entity.type
_entity.pdbx_description
1 polymer ?
#
loop_
_entity_poly.entity_id
_entity_poly.type
_entity_poly.pdbx_seq_one_letter_code
_entity_poly.pdbx_strand_id
1 'polypeptide(L)'
;IELAEREPHWSDELPPGPYVLLTIADTGCGMDDETLSRIFEPFFTTKPEGKGSGLGLAMVFGIVKQSGGDILVRSAVGQGTVFQIVLPCVDAEPEVEVVAPAPADARPGSETVLIVEDRDDVRLLIREVLELNGYRVLEAASGEEAVRVIEGCRDPIDLLVTDVVLPQASGQELADRLTALRPNARVLFVSGYGPEEIVQQGLRLPAHFLQKPFTPQRLAQKAREVLDAPAGGAQ
;
A
#
# COMPACT_ATOMS: atom_id res chain seq x y z
N ILE A 1 -4.58 16.05 19.88
CA ILE A 1 -4.05 16.47 21.19
C ILE A 1 -3.37 17.83 21.06
N GLU A 2 -3.27 18.55 22.16
CA GLU A 2 -2.54 19.82 22.24
C GLU A 2 -1.33 19.62 23.16
N LEU A 3 -0.14 19.83 22.64
CA LEU A 3 1.08 19.73 23.46
C LEU A 3 1.41 21.08 24.09
N ALA A 4 1.60 21.08 25.39
CA ALA A 4 2.04 22.25 26.17
C ALA A 4 3.57 22.43 26.07
N GLU A 5 4.09 23.57 26.53
CA GLU A 5 5.53 23.94 26.45
C GLU A 5 6.51 22.93 27.10
N ARG A 6 6.07 21.92 27.85
CA ARG A 6 6.89 20.83 28.41
C ARG A 6 6.01 19.63 28.73
N GLU A 7 5.85 18.76 27.77
CA GLU A 7 5.26 17.45 28.04
C GLU A 7 6.38 16.46 28.43
N PRO A 8 6.38 15.90 29.62
CA PRO A 8 7.50 15.13 30.17
C PRO A 8 7.82 13.83 29.44
N HIS A 9 7.06 13.48 28.43
CA HIS A 9 7.17 12.22 27.68
C HIS A 9 7.59 12.38 26.23
N TRP A 10 7.54 13.60 25.68
CA TRP A 10 7.93 13.91 24.31
C TRP A 10 9.25 14.67 24.28
N SER A 11 9.93 14.64 23.14
CA SER A 11 11.19 15.39 22.96
C SER A 11 11.00 16.88 23.21
N ASP A 12 11.96 17.51 23.90
CA ASP A 12 11.99 18.98 24.08
C ASP A 12 12.12 19.74 22.75
N GLU A 13 12.32 19.03 21.63
CA GLU A 13 12.40 19.59 20.29
C GLU A 13 11.02 19.84 19.66
N LEU A 14 9.93 19.29 20.23
CA LEU A 14 8.59 19.50 19.71
C LEU A 14 8.07 20.88 20.15
N PRO A 15 7.72 21.76 19.19
CA PRO A 15 7.09 23.03 19.52
C PRO A 15 5.70 22.81 20.14
N PRO A 16 5.26 23.69 21.07
CA PRO A 16 3.91 23.64 21.58
C PRO A 16 2.87 23.84 20.45
N GLY A 17 1.75 23.15 20.51
CA GLY A 17 0.69 23.29 19.52
C GLY A 17 -0.18 22.07 19.33
N PRO A 18 -1.06 22.08 18.31
CA PRO A 18 -1.92 20.99 17.97
C PRO A 18 -1.18 19.86 17.25
N TYR A 19 -1.41 18.63 17.70
CA TYR A 19 -0.84 17.41 17.11
C TYR A 19 -1.91 16.34 16.92
N VAL A 20 -1.70 15.49 15.93
CA VAL A 20 -2.42 14.22 15.80
C VAL A 20 -1.64 13.15 16.55
N LEU A 21 -2.29 12.44 17.46
CA LEU A 21 -1.73 11.29 18.17
C LEU A 21 -2.22 10.00 17.50
N LEU A 22 -1.31 9.22 16.95
CA LEU A 22 -1.55 7.86 16.48
C LEU A 22 -1.01 6.88 17.53
N THR A 23 -1.86 5.97 18.01
CA THR A 23 -1.47 4.91 18.93
C THR A 23 -1.68 3.55 18.29
N ILE A 24 -0.62 2.74 18.26
CA ILE A 24 -0.64 1.36 17.76
C ILE A 24 -0.21 0.46 18.91
N ALA A 25 -1.04 -0.51 19.26
CA ALA A 25 -0.78 -1.44 20.35
C ALA A 25 -0.94 -2.89 19.88
N ASP A 26 -0.05 -3.76 20.35
CA ASP A 26 -0.14 -5.20 20.18
C ASP A 26 -0.10 -5.92 21.53
N THR A 27 -0.51 -7.18 21.54
CA THR A 27 -0.44 -8.09 22.68
C THR A 27 0.62 -9.19 22.45
N GLY A 28 1.68 -8.86 21.76
CA GLY A 28 2.77 -9.76 21.41
C GLY A 28 3.70 -10.08 22.58
N CYS A 29 4.88 -10.63 22.26
CA CYS A 29 5.87 -11.01 23.27
C CYS A 29 6.48 -9.80 24.02
N GLY A 30 6.32 -8.58 23.50
CA GLY A 30 6.97 -7.40 24.06
C GLY A 30 8.49 -7.43 23.89
N MET A 31 9.16 -6.46 24.53
CA MET A 31 10.61 -6.27 24.46
C MET A 31 11.17 -6.00 25.84
N ASP A 32 12.42 -6.41 26.07
CA ASP A 32 13.21 -6.01 27.20
C ASP A 32 13.86 -4.63 26.97
N ASP A 33 14.43 -4.06 28.02
CA ASP A 33 15.02 -2.71 27.99
C ASP A 33 16.21 -2.61 27.00
N GLU A 34 16.99 -3.70 26.84
CA GLU A 34 18.11 -3.75 25.91
C GLU A 34 17.61 -3.65 24.47
N THR A 35 16.64 -4.49 24.11
CA THR A 35 15.99 -4.48 22.80
C THR A 35 15.30 -3.12 22.56
N LEU A 36 14.53 -2.64 23.54
CA LEU A 36 13.79 -1.37 23.42
C LEU A 36 14.71 -0.17 23.13
N SER A 37 15.90 -0.15 23.73
CA SER A 37 16.87 0.93 23.49
C SER A 37 17.44 0.95 22.07
N ARG A 38 17.33 -0.15 21.32
CA ARG A 38 18.00 -0.36 20.02
C ARG A 38 17.04 -0.48 18.84
N ILE A 39 15.73 -0.49 19.08
CA ILE A 39 14.73 -0.77 18.01
C ILE A 39 14.80 0.19 16.83
N PHE A 40 15.33 1.39 17.01
CA PHE A 40 15.50 2.41 15.97
C PHE A 40 16.89 2.41 15.33
N GLU A 41 17.82 1.57 15.80
CA GLU A 41 19.12 1.42 15.15
C GLU A 41 18.96 0.75 13.77
N PRO A 42 19.54 1.32 12.70
CA PRO A 42 19.55 0.67 11.39
C PRO A 42 20.15 -0.74 11.47
N PHE A 43 19.52 -1.70 10.79
CA PHE A 43 19.92 -3.11 10.73
C PHE A 43 19.72 -3.91 12.04
N PHE A 44 19.26 -3.31 13.12
CA PHE A 44 18.94 -4.03 14.34
C PHE A 44 17.68 -4.88 14.16
N THR A 45 17.76 -6.17 14.47
CA THR A 45 16.63 -7.10 14.42
C THR A 45 16.84 -8.24 15.40
N THR A 46 15.75 -8.67 16.04
CA THR A 46 15.70 -9.89 16.88
C THR A 46 15.27 -11.12 16.08
N LYS A 47 14.90 -10.95 14.79
CA LYS A 47 14.52 -12.06 13.91
C LYS A 47 15.76 -12.81 13.41
N PRO A 48 15.65 -14.12 13.13
CA PRO A 48 16.73 -14.90 12.53
C PRO A 48 17.24 -14.29 11.21
N GLU A 49 18.48 -14.55 10.86
CA GLU A 49 19.10 -14.11 9.60
C GLU A 49 18.18 -14.41 8.39
N GLY A 50 17.99 -13.41 7.54
CA GLY A 50 17.13 -13.49 6.35
C GLY A 50 15.63 -13.27 6.59
N LYS A 51 15.15 -13.14 7.86
CA LYS A 51 13.73 -12.91 8.18
C LYS A 51 13.41 -11.48 8.64
N GLY A 52 14.39 -10.59 8.64
CA GLY A 52 14.18 -9.17 8.97
C GLY A 52 15.34 -8.33 8.48
N SER A 53 15.06 -7.23 7.79
CA SER A 53 16.09 -6.28 7.32
C SER A 53 16.64 -5.39 8.43
N GLY A 54 15.93 -5.27 9.56
CA GLY A 54 16.26 -4.32 10.63
C GLY A 54 16.15 -2.84 10.22
N LEU A 55 15.56 -2.54 9.06
CA LEU A 55 15.43 -1.17 8.56
C LEU A 55 14.05 -0.55 8.83
N GLY A 56 13.02 -1.36 9.08
CA GLY A 56 11.62 -0.89 9.13
C GLY A 56 11.39 0.17 10.20
N LEU A 57 11.75 -0.09 11.45
CA LEU A 57 11.56 0.87 12.55
C LEU A 57 12.50 2.07 12.45
N ALA A 58 13.73 1.89 11.96
CA ALA A 58 14.64 3.00 11.69
C ALA A 58 14.08 3.96 10.63
N MET A 59 13.47 3.43 9.56
CA MET A 59 12.78 4.26 8.55
C MET A 59 11.55 4.96 9.13
N VAL A 60 10.72 4.27 9.91
CA VAL A 60 9.56 4.89 10.58
C VAL A 60 10.00 6.05 11.46
N PHE A 61 11.04 5.85 12.28
CA PHE A 61 11.62 6.92 13.11
C PHE A 61 12.08 8.11 12.27
N GLY A 62 12.83 7.84 11.19
CA GLY A 62 13.30 8.88 10.27
C GLY A 62 12.16 9.68 9.64
N ILE A 63 11.12 9.01 9.15
CA ILE A 63 9.95 9.64 8.53
C ILE A 63 9.20 10.51 9.55
N VAL A 64 8.96 9.99 10.77
CA VAL A 64 8.27 10.74 11.82
C VAL A 64 9.05 12.01 12.19
N LYS A 65 10.36 11.89 12.41
CA LYS A 65 11.23 13.04 12.71
C LYS A 65 11.28 14.04 11.56
N GLN A 66 11.41 13.58 10.32
CA GLN A 66 11.40 14.44 9.13
C GLN A 66 10.07 15.18 8.95
N SER A 67 8.96 14.58 9.41
CA SER A 67 7.63 15.18 9.42
C SER A 67 7.42 16.16 10.60
N GLY A 68 8.45 16.46 11.39
CA GLY A 68 8.34 17.34 12.55
C GLY A 68 7.60 16.70 13.74
N GLY A 69 7.47 15.38 13.74
CA GLY A 69 6.81 14.61 14.78
C GLY A 69 7.77 13.94 15.76
N ASP A 70 7.22 13.14 16.64
CA ASP A 70 7.97 12.31 17.58
C ASP A 70 7.31 10.93 17.78
N ILE A 71 8.09 9.97 18.29
CA ILE A 71 7.63 8.61 18.53
C ILE A 71 8.08 8.12 19.90
N LEU A 72 7.12 7.67 20.69
CA LEU A 72 7.32 7.08 22.00
C LEU A 72 6.93 5.60 21.96
N VAL A 73 7.76 4.74 22.56
CA VAL A 73 7.50 3.31 22.61
C VAL A 73 7.49 2.86 24.06
N ARG A 74 6.47 2.06 24.41
CA ARG A 74 6.38 1.37 25.69
C ARG A 74 6.21 -0.11 25.42
N SER A 75 7.06 -0.92 26.02
CA SER A 75 7.01 -2.37 25.87
C SER A 75 7.51 -3.03 27.15
N ALA A 76 7.00 -4.21 27.43
CA ALA A 76 7.51 -5.09 28.47
C ALA A 76 7.35 -6.54 28.03
N VAL A 77 8.28 -7.40 28.41
CA VAL A 77 8.25 -8.82 28.05
C VAL A 77 6.93 -9.46 28.51
N GLY A 78 6.22 -10.09 27.57
CA GLY A 78 4.93 -10.74 27.80
C GLY A 78 3.72 -9.80 27.88
N GLN A 79 3.89 -8.49 27.69
CA GLN A 79 2.79 -7.51 27.77
C GLN A 79 2.50 -6.81 26.42
N GLY A 80 3.23 -7.17 25.36
CA GLY A 80 3.10 -6.52 24.08
C GLY A 80 3.83 -5.19 23.98
N THR A 81 3.50 -4.41 22.94
CA THR A 81 4.14 -3.13 22.66
C THR A 81 3.11 -2.07 22.30
N VAL A 82 3.35 -0.84 22.74
CA VAL A 82 2.55 0.34 22.38
C VAL A 82 3.46 1.37 21.76
N PHE A 83 3.19 1.74 20.51
CA PHE A 83 3.79 2.86 19.81
C PHE A 83 2.83 4.05 19.87
N GLN A 84 3.34 5.20 20.25
CA GLN A 84 2.63 6.48 20.21
C GLN A 84 3.41 7.42 19.31
N ILE A 85 2.77 7.93 18.27
CA ILE A 85 3.38 8.83 17.28
C ILE A 85 2.58 10.12 17.30
N VAL A 86 3.27 11.26 17.44
CA VAL A 86 2.67 12.58 17.29
C VAL A 86 3.17 13.23 16.01
N LEU A 87 2.26 13.81 15.26
CA LEU A 87 2.55 14.57 14.06
C LEU A 87 1.89 15.95 14.17
N PRO A 88 2.58 17.04 13.76
CA PRO A 88 2.01 18.38 13.85
C PRO A 88 0.74 18.47 12.98
N CYS A 89 -0.31 19.11 13.51
CA CYS A 89 -1.44 19.47 12.68
C CYS A 89 -1.00 20.53 11.67
N VAL A 90 -1.38 20.35 10.42
CA VAL A 90 -1.26 21.36 9.40
C VAL A 90 -2.60 22.06 9.25
N ASP A 91 -2.61 23.41 9.31
CA ASP A 91 -3.81 24.23 9.04
C ASP A 91 -4.14 24.29 7.53
N ALA A 92 -3.56 23.43 6.71
CA ALA A 92 -4.01 23.26 5.37
C ALA A 92 -5.41 22.63 5.43
N GLU A 93 -6.41 23.30 4.85
CA GLU A 93 -7.61 22.56 4.44
C GLU A 93 -7.07 21.28 3.77
N PRO A 94 -7.50 20.09 4.19
CA PRO A 94 -7.07 18.90 3.50
C PRO A 94 -7.29 19.23 2.03
N GLU A 95 -6.23 19.15 1.19
CA GLU A 95 -6.47 18.85 -0.20
C GLU A 95 -7.24 17.54 -0.16
N VAL A 96 -8.51 17.67 0.11
CA VAL A 96 -9.46 16.65 -0.25
C VAL A 96 -9.23 16.63 -1.76
N GLU A 97 -8.32 15.75 -2.24
CA GLU A 97 -8.58 15.19 -3.54
C GLU A 97 -10.07 14.91 -3.44
N VAL A 98 -10.85 15.77 -4.08
CA VAL A 98 -12.31 15.62 -4.10
C VAL A 98 -12.45 14.26 -4.78
N VAL A 99 -12.43 13.23 -3.95
CA VAL A 99 -12.96 11.94 -4.34
C VAL A 99 -14.40 12.29 -4.58
N ALA A 100 -14.67 12.66 -5.83
CA ALA A 100 -16.02 12.87 -6.28
C ALA A 100 -16.80 11.71 -5.69
N PRO A 101 -17.84 11.92 -4.88
CA PRO A 101 -18.58 10.84 -4.28
C PRO A 101 -18.78 9.84 -5.41
N ALA A 102 -18.35 8.60 -5.19
CA ALA A 102 -18.52 7.55 -6.19
C ALA A 102 -19.94 7.76 -6.72
N PRO A 103 -20.13 7.98 -8.03
CA PRO A 103 -21.44 8.33 -8.54
C PRO A 103 -22.42 7.36 -7.90
N ALA A 104 -23.49 7.89 -7.30
CA ALA A 104 -24.50 7.09 -6.56
C ALA A 104 -25.11 5.98 -7.43
N ASP A 105 -24.78 5.96 -8.71
CA ASP A 105 -25.06 4.98 -9.73
C ASP A 105 -23.87 4.07 -10.07
N ALA A 106 -22.88 3.92 -9.19
CA ALA A 106 -21.83 2.91 -9.38
C ALA A 106 -22.51 1.55 -9.44
N ARG A 107 -22.74 1.07 -10.65
CA ARG A 107 -23.28 -0.27 -10.89
C ARG A 107 -22.34 -1.25 -10.20
N PRO A 108 -22.85 -2.16 -9.33
CA PRO A 108 -22.01 -3.19 -8.77
C PRO A 108 -21.27 -3.87 -9.93
N GLY A 109 -19.96 -4.02 -9.77
CA GLY A 109 -19.14 -4.68 -10.78
C GLY A 109 -19.67 -6.11 -11.02
N SER A 110 -19.67 -6.56 -12.25
CA SER A 110 -19.93 -7.95 -12.62
C SER A 110 -18.75 -8.55 -13.38
N GLU A 111 -17.75 -7.72 -13.58
CA GLU A 111 -16.55 -8.01 -14.35
C GLU A 111 -15.60 -8.92 -13.55
N THR A 112 -14.80 -9.70 -14.28
CA THR A 112 -13.79 -10.56 -13.69
C THR A 112 -12.44 -9.83 -13.64
N VAL A 113 -11.88 -9.72 -12.45
CA VAL A 113 -10.60 -9.07 -12.18
C VAL A 113 -9.56 -10.11 -11.78
N LEU A 114 -8.41 -10.13 -12.45
CA LEU A 114 -7.24 -10.90 -12.05
C LEU A 114 -6.30 -10.00 -11.25
N ILE A 115 -6.00 -10.37 -10.02
CA ILE A 115 -5.01 -9.71 -9.16
C ILE A 115 -3.70 -10.48 -9.22
N VAL A 116 -2.58 -9.76 -9.41
CA VAL A 116 -1.23 -10.33 -9.34
C VAL A 116 -0.40 -9.49 -8.38
N GLU A 117 -0.15 -10.04 -7.20
CA GLU A 117 0.55 -9.38 -6.09
C GLU A 117 1.27 -10.46 -5.28
N ASP A 118 2.56 -10.31 -5.03
CA ASP A 118 3.38 -11.29 -4.30
C ASP A 118 3.17 -11.23 -2.77
N ARG A 119 2.76 -10.09 -2.25
CA ARG A 119 2.47 -9.91 -0.83
C ARG A 119 1.06 -10.34 -0.49
N ASP A 120 0.93 -11.34 0.37
CA ASP A 120 -0.36 -11.91 0.77
C ASP A 120 -1.29 -10.89 1.42
N ASP A 121 -0.75 -10.00 2.27
CA ASP A 121 -1.50 -8.94 2.97
C ASP A 121 -2.10 -7.92 1.99
N VAL A 122 -1.33 -7.51 0.99
CA VAL A 122 -1.78 -6.55 -0.04
C VAL A 122 -2.77 -7.22 -0.99
N ARG A 123 -2.49 -8.47 -1.42
CA ARG A 123 -3.39 -9.23 -2.30
C ARG A 123 -4.75 -9.45 -1.66
N LEU A 124 -4.76 -9.81 -0.35
CA LEU A 124 -5.99 -9.97 0.42
C LEU A 124 -6.79 -8.66 0.47
N LEU A 125 -6.14 -7.54 0.78
CA LEU A 125 -6.79 -6.22 0.82
C LEU A 125 -7.43 -5.86 -0.54
N ILE A 126 -6.67 -6.01 -1.63
CA ILE A 126 -7.18 -5.71 -2.98
C ILE A 126 -8.39 -6.60 -3.29
N ARG A 127 -8.31 -7.91 -2.98
CA ARG A 127 -9.42 -8.85 -3.18
C ARG A 127 -10.67 -8.40 -2.43
N GLU A 128 -10.57 -8.17 -1.13
CA GLU A 128 -11.71 -7.78 -0.30
C GLU A 128 -12.38 -6.50 -0.82
N VAL A 129 -11.60 -5.51 -1.21
CA VAL A 129 -12.12 -4.26 -1.77
C VAL A 129 -12.89 -4.53 -3.06
N LEU A 130 -12.34 -5.32 -3.97
CA LEU A 130 -12.98 -5.58 -5.26
C LEU A 130 -14.22 -6.47 -5.11
N GLU A 131 -14.19 -7.51 -4.28
CA GLU A 131 -15.35 -8.37 -4.00
C GLU A 131 -16.49 -7.58 -3.34
N LEU A 132 -16.20 -6.67 -2.40
CA LEU A 132 -17.19 -5.77 -1.79
C LEU A 132 -17.84 -4.84 -2.81
N ASN A 133 -17.16 -4.54 -3.91
CA ASN A 133 -17.70 -3.74 -5.02
C ASN A 133 -18.36 -4.60 -6.12
N GLY A 134 -18.52 -5.91 -5.89
CA GLY A 134 -19.28 -6.82 -6.75
C GLY A 134 -18.47 -7.48 -7.86
N TYR A 135 -17.16 -7.26 -7.95
CA TYR A 135 -16.29 -7.90 -8.93
C TYR A 135 -16.04 -9.38 -8.61
N ARG A 136 -15.92 -10.19 -9.65
CA ARG A 136 -15.41 -11.55 -9.51
C ARG A 136 -13.89 -11.53 -9.52
N VAL A 137 -13.26 -12.02 -8.46
CA VAL A 137 -11.79 -11.92 -8.30
C VAL A 137 -11.13 -13.26 -8.56
N LEU A 138 -10.06 -13.24 -9.34
CA LEU A 138 -9.08 -14.31 -9.52
C LEU A 138 -7.75 -13.78 -8.94
N GLU A 139 -6.99 -14.67 -8.31
CA GLU A 139 -5.74 -14.28 -7.64
C GLU A 139 -4.56 -15.06 -8.20
N ALA A 140 -3.40 -14.42 -8.21
CA ALA A 140 -2.11 -15.05 -8.45
C ALA A 140 -1.04 -14.39 -7.56
N ALA A 141 -0.22 -15.21 -6.90
CA ALA A 141 0.87 -14.74 -6.04
C ALA A 141 2.19 -14.53 -6.82
N SER A 142 2.21 -14.89 -8.10
CA SER A 142 3.40 -14.75 -8.93
C SER A 142 3.04 -14.61 -10.41
N GLY A 143 4.00 -14.13 -11.21
CA GLY A 143 3.85 -14.05 -12.66
C GLY A 143 3.58 -15.41 -13.32
N GLU A 144 4.21 -16.49 -12.87
CA GLU A 144 3.97 -17.84 -13.40
C GLU A 144 2.54 -18.33 -13.13
N GLU A 145 2.03 -18.04 -11.93
CA GLU A 145 0.66 -18.39 -11.57
C GLU A 145 -0.33 -17.56 -12.39
N ALA A 146 -0.07 -16.25 -12.57
CA ALA A 146 -0.87 -15.38 -13.40
C ALA A 146 -0.96 -15.88 -14.84
N VAL A 147 0.14 -16.33 -15.43
CA VAL A 147 0.17 -16.92 -16.78
C VAL A 147 -0.72 -18.15 -16.84
N ARG A 148 -0.64 -19.04 -15.85
CA ARG A 148 -1.51 -20.24 -15.81
C ARG A 148 -2.99 -19.87 -15.72
N VAL A 149 -3.32 -18.85 -14.93
CA VAL A 149 -4.69 -18.33 -14.83
C VAL A 149 -5.15 -17.73 -16.16
N ILE A 150 -4.33 -16.88 -16.79
CA ILE A 150 -4.65 -16.22 -18.07
C ILE A 150 -4.91 -17.24 -19.18
N GLU A 151 -4.10 -18.31 -19.25
CA GLU A 151 -4.19 -19.34 -20.28
C GLU A 151 -5.28 -20.39 -19.99
N GLY A 152 -5.46 -20.73 -18.71
CA GLY A 152 -6.40 -21.78 -18.27
C GLY A 152 -7.83 -21.30 -18.06
N CYS A 153 -8.04 -20.02 -17.79
CA CYS A 153 -9.38 -19.48 -17.53
C CYS A 153 -10.18 -19.38 -18.81
N ARG A 154 -11.37 -20.01 -18.83
CA ARG A 154 -12.30 -19.94 -19.98
C ARG A 154 -13.18 -18.69 -19.95
N ASP A 155 -13.42 -18.15 -18.75
CA ASP A 155 -14.20 -16.95 -18.56
C ASP A 155 -13.40 -15.71 -19.00
N PRO A 156 -14.06 -14.62 -19.42
CA PRO A 156 -13.37 -13.37 -19.73
C PRO A 156 -12.68 -12.83 -18.47
N ILE A 157 -11.46 -12.31 -18.62
CA ILE A 157 -10.78 -11.47 -17.65
C ILE A 157 -10.88 -10.06 -18.19
N ASP A 158 -11.60 -9.20 -17.48
CA ASP A 158 -11.92 -7.85 -17.94
C ASP A 158 -10.87 -6.84 -17.47
N LEU A 159 -10.29 -7.09 -16.28
CA LEU A 159 -9.25 -6.23 -15.68
C LEU A 159 -8.12 -7.08 -15.11
N LEU A 160 -6.89 -6.69 -15.37
CA LEU A 160 -5.69 -7.11 -14.65
C LEU A 160 -5.29 -6.02 -13.68
N VAL A 161 -5.17 -6.33 -12.39
CA VAL A 161 -4.54 -5.48 -11.37
C VAL A 161 -3.21 -6.13 -11.01
N THR A 162 -2.10 -5.48 -11.35
CA THR A 162 -0.75 -6.07 -11.16
C THR A 162 0.25 -5.07 -10.61
N ASP A 163 1.17 -5.53 -9.76
CA ASP A 163 2.35 -4.72 -9.47
C ASP A 163 3.17 -4.51 -10.75
N VAL A 164 3.82 -3.35 -10.85
CA VAL A 164 4.74 -3.04 -11.96
C VAL A 164 5.96 -3.96 -11.91
N VAL A 165 6.48 -4.22 -10.70
CA VAL A 165 7.66 -5.07 -10.46
C VAL A 165 7.23 -6.27 -9.64
N LEU A 166 7.31 -7.45 -10.22
CA LEU A 166 7.05 -8.73 -9.58
C LEU A 166 8.33 -9.56 -9.49
N PRO A 167 8.47 -10.43 -8.50
CA PRO A 167 9.54 -11.42 -8.51
C PRO A 167 9.48 -12.29 -9.78
N GLN A 168 10.59 -12.36 -10.53
CA GLN A 168 10.77 -13.20 -11.72
C GLN A 168 9.89 -12.86 -12.94
N ALA A 169 9.11 -11.77 -12.91
CA ALA A 169 8.32 -11.30 -14.04
C ALA A 169 8.09 -9.79 -13.93
N SER A 170 7.76 -9.12 -15.01
CA SER A 170 7.27 -7.75 -14.95
C SER A 170 5.75 -7.73 -15.15
N GLY A 171 5.07 -6.82 -14.44
CA GLY A 171 3.64 -6.60 -14.66
C GLY A 171 3.33 -6.23 -16.12
N GLN A 172 4.28 -5.58 -16.81
CA GLN A 172 4.16 -5.23 -18.23
C GLN A 172 4.11 -6.48 -19.13
N GLU A 173 4.97 -7.47 -18.88
CA GLU A 173 4.94 -8.73 -19.64
C GLU A 173 3.62 -9.48 -19.47
N LEU A 174 3.07 -9.46 -18.26
CA LEU A 174 1.75 -10.04 -17.98
C LEU A 174 0.64 -9.29 -18.71
N ALA A 175 0.71 -7.95 -18.72
CA ALA A 175 -0.23 -7.09 -19.42
C ALA A 175 -0.20 -7.36 -20.94
N ASP A 176 0.99 -7.43 -21.53
CA ASP A 176 1.18 -7.71 -22.96
C ASP A 176 0.63 -9.11 -23.31
N ARG A 177 0.88 -10.11 -22.47
CA ARG A 177 0.38 -11.47 -22.68
C ARG A 177 -1.16 -11.55 -22.56
N LEU A 178 -1.73 -10.90 -21.55
CA LEU A 178 -3.17 -10.85 -21.37
C LEU A 178 -3.84 -10.16 -22.57
N THR A 179 -3.35 -8.99 -22.98
CA THR A 179 -3.93 -8.19 -24.07
C THR A 179 -3.78 -8.88 -25.44
N ALA A 180 -2.71 -9.63 -25.63
CA ALA A 180 -2.55 -10.47 -26.85
C ALA A 180 -3.61 -11.58 -26.93
N LEU A 181 -3.99 -12.19 -25.81
CA LEU A 181 -5.02 -13.24 -25.74
C LEU A 181 -6.44 -12.67 -25.62
N ARG A 182 -6.57 -11.50 -25.02
CA ARG A 182 -7.84 -10.84 -24.68
C ARG A 182 -7.75 -9.34 -24.96
N PRO A 183 -7.95 -8.91 -26.22
CA PRO A 183 -7.73 -7.50 -26.62
C PRO A 183 -8.62 -6.48 -25.89
N ASN A 184 -9.72 -6.92 -25.31
CA ASN A 184 -10.64 -6.06 -24.55
C ASN A 184 -10.28 -5.95 -23.05
N ALA A 185 -9.35 -6.77 -22.56
CA ALA A 185 -8.91 -6.70 -21.18
C ALA A 185 -8.21 -5.37 -20.89
N ARG A 186 -8.49 -4.82 -19.72
CA ARG A 186 -7.88 -3.60 -19.21
C ARG A 186 -6.76 -3.95 -18.24
N VAL A 187 -5.87 -2.98 -17.99
CA VAL A 187 -4.77 -3.16 -17.06
C VAL A 187 -4.69 -1.96 -16.14
N LEU A 188 -4.67 -2.22 -14.84
CA LEU A 188 -4.35 -1.28 -13.78
C LEU A 188 -3.05 -1.70 -13.12
N PHE A 189 -2.03 -0.88 -13.23
CA PHE A 189 -0.78 -1.09 -12.54
C PHE A 189 -0.81 -0.48 -11.16
N VAL A 190 -0.28 -1.21 -10.19
CA VAL A 190 -0.13 -0.76 -8.81
C VAL A 190 1.35 -0.78 -8.46
N SER A 191 1.88 0.22 -7.76
CA SER A 191 3.30 0.23 -7.40
C SER A 191 3.59 1.10 -6.19
N GLY A 192 4.60 0.70 -5.40
CA GLY A 192 5.19 1.53 -4.36
C GLY A 192 6.09 2.63 -4.90
N TYR A 193 6.52 2.52 -6.16
CA TYR A 193 7.35 3.51 -6.82
C TYR A 193 6.49 4.60 -7.44
N GLY A 194 6.96 5.85 -7.37
CA GLY A 194 6.34 6.98 -8.06
C GLY A 194 6.54 6.94 -9.58
N PRO A 195 5.78 7.75 -10.33
CA PRO A 195 5.90 7.83 -11.80
C PRO A 195 7.34 8.12 -12.28
N GLU A 196 8.05 9.00 -11.58
CA GLU A 196 9.43 9.38 -11.92
C GLU A 196 10.42 8.23 -11.71
N GLU A 197 10.24 7.46 -10.65
CA GLU A 197 11.09 6.31 -10.32
C GLU A 197 10.89 5.15 -11.32
N ILE A 198 9.64 4.92 -11.77
CA ILE A 198 9.31 3.94 -12.80
C ILE A 198 10.05 4.27 -14.10
N VAL A 199 10.05 5.54 -14.49
CA VAL A 199 10.75 6.00 -15.70
C VAL A 199 12.28 5.90 -15.54
N GLN A 200 12.83 6.21 -14.36
CA GLN A 200 14.26 6.06 -14.05
C GLN A 200 14.73 4.61 -14.13
N GLN A 201 13.86 3.64 -13.83
CA GLN A 201 14.14 2.22 -13.99
C GLN A 201 14.03 1.73 -15.46
N GLY A 202 13.79 2.63 -16.41
CA GLY A 202 13.65 2.31 -17.83
C GLY A 202 12.31 1.66 -18.20
N LEU A 203 11.34 1.67 -17.29
CA LEU A 203 10.00 1.17 -17.54
C LEU A 203 9.12 2.26 -18.15
N ARG A 204 8.17 1.87 -18.99
CA ARG A 204 7.17 2.82 -19.50
C ARG A 204 6.18 3.15 -18.40
N LEU A 205 5.84 4.44 -18.28
CA LEU A 205 4.77 4.86 -17.40
C LEU A 205 3.43 4.31 -17.93
N PRO A 206 2.72 3.48 -17.16
CA PRO A 206 1.46 2.90 -17.59
C PRO A 206 0.36 3.97 -17.70
N ALA A 207 -0.56 3.79 -18.67
CA ALA A 207 -1.71 4.70 -18.86
C ALA A 207 -2.64 4.71 -17.63
N HIS A 208 -2.77 3.57 -16.96
CA HIS A 208 -3.57 3.42 -15.73
C HIS A 208 -2.68 2.93 -14.61
N PHE A 209 -2.48 3.81 -13.63
CA PHE A 209 -1.55 3.62 -12.53
C PHE A 209 -2.19 4.02 -11.22
N LEU A 210 -1.89 3.27 -10.14
CA LEU A 210 -2.27 3.56 -8.76
C LEU A 210 -1.05 3.41 -7.86
N GLN A 211 -0.64 4.48 -7.21
CA GLN A 211 0.52 4.46 -6.31
C GLN A 211 0.14 3.90 -4.94
N LYS A 212 0.98 3.04 -4.37
CA LYS A 212 0.94 2.60 -2.97
C LYS A 212 1.62 3.67 -2.08
N PRO A 213 1.08 3.98 -0.87
CA PRO A 213 -0.15 3.41 -0.30
C PRO A 213 -1.42 4.04 -0.89
N PHE A 214 -2.48 3.26 -1.00
CA PHE A 214 -3.78 3.72 -1.46
C PHE A 214 -4.90 3.34 -0.48
N THR A 215 -6.02 4.07 -0.53
CA THR A 215 -7.21 3.74 0.23
C THR A 215 -8.10 2.74 -0.50
N PRO A 216 -8.94 1.93 0.21
CA PRO A 216 -9.93 1.06 -0.42
C PRO A 216 -10.82 1.79 -1.42
N GLN A 217 -11.27 2.99 -1.10
CA GLN A 217 -12.11 3.82 -1.97
C GLN A 217 -11.38 4.20 -3.26
N ARG A 218 -10.09 4.58 -3.16
CA ARG A 218 -9.28 4.98 -4.32
C ARG A 218 -9.05 3.80 -5.27
N LEU A 219 -8.80 2.61 -4.72
CA LEU A 219 -8.68 1.39 -5.52
C LEU A 219 -9.99 1.08 -6.26
N ALA A 220 -11.13 1.07 -5.57
CA ALA A 220 -12.43 0.80 -6.17
C ALA A 220 -12.79 1.80 -7.28
N GLN A 221 -12.57 3.08 -7.02
CA GLN A 221 -12.78 4.15 -8.00
C GLN A 221 -11.89 3.97 -9.23
N LYS A 222 -10.59 3.68 -9.02
CA LYS A 222 -9.63 3.52 -10.12
C LYS A 222 -9.93 2.29 -10.97
N ALA A 223 -10.32 1.19 -10.34
CA ALA A 223 -10.74 -0.01 -11.04
C ALA A 223 -11.97 0.28 -11.94
N ARG A 224 -12.97 1.00 -11.42
CA ARG A 224 -14.15 1.37 -12.21
C ARG A 224 -13.78 2.33 -13.35
N GLU A 225 -12.97 3.36 -13.08
CA GLU A 225 -12.49 4.30 -14.10
C GLU A 225 -11.80 3.57 -15.28
N VAL A 226 -10.95 2.59 -14.97
CA VAL A 226 -10.23 1.81 -15.98
C VAL A 226 -11.19 0.92 -16.77
N LEU A 227 -12.16 0.29 -16.12
CA LEU A 227 -13.15 -0.56 -16.78
C LEU A 227 -14.09 0.24 -17.69
N ASP A 228 -14.45 1.46 -17.30
CA ASP A 228 -15.35 2.34 -18.06
C ASP A 228 -14.63 3.12 -19.17
N ALA A 229 -13.30 3.14 -19.18
CA ALA A 229 -12.54 3.83 -20.22
C ALA A 229 -12.90 3.28 -21.61
N PRO A 230 -13.03 4.11 -22.66
CA PRO A 230 -13.31 3.61 -24.00
C PRO A 230 -12.22 2.64 -24.49
N ALA A 231 -12.62 1.58 -25.18
CA ALA A 231 -11.69 0.64 -25.79
C ALA A 231 -10.91 1.35 -26.88
N GLY A 232 -9.60 1.66 -26.67
CA GLY A 232 -8.78 2.27 -27.71
C GLY A 232 -7.86 3.39 -27.25
N GLY A 233 -7.21 3.28 -26.12
CA GLY A 233 -6.20 4.24 -25.65
C GLY A 233 -4.78 3.65 -25.55
N ALA A 234 -4.34 2.86 -26.51
CA ALA A 234 -2.94 2.48 -26.64
C ALA A 234 -2.39 3.17 -27.92
N GLN A 235 -1.77 4.33 -27.73
CA GLN A 235 -0.79 4.91 -28.67
C GLN A 235 0.55 5.05 -27.96
#